data_387f53ae0d75723612b2ece73ec6f498
#
_entry.id   387f53ae0d75723612b2ece73ec6f498
#
_cell.length_a   1.000
_cell.length_b   1.000
_cell.length_c   1.000
_cell.angle_alpha   90.00
_cell.angle_beta   90.00
_cell.angle_gamma   90.00
#
_symmetry.space_group_name_H-M   'P 1'
#
loop_
_entity.id
_entity.type
_entity.pdbx_description
1 polymer ?
#
loop_
_entity_poly.entity_id
_entity_poly.type
_entity_poly.pdbx_seq_one_letter_code
_entity_poly.pdbx_strand_id
1 'polypeptide(L)'
;SDMRHKVDARMIGKIPFLKGNRKQSWVLAAGGAHNFLYEETYQLIANGITTRMEQRGAKTLAITSVLTNEGKSNCLLNLAYSIAKSQKKVLVIDGDFRNPSLGKLLNVGEQYDQALSQTIRRGELVPELLYTAPGSSISYLVNRQKHGGSSKSLSDGRFEMLLEAAKQRFDYILVDTGPTS
;
A
#
# COMPACT_ATOMS: atom_id res chain seq x y z
N SER A 1 -16.53 0.50 -3.31
CA SER A 1 -16.70 0.18 -2.32
C SER A 1 -16.16 -1.05 -1.85
N ASP A 2 -15.53 -1.78 -2.08
CA ASP A 2 -15.46 -2.62 -1.40
C ASP A 2 -14.31 -3.37 -0.96
N MET A 3 -13.03 -2.79 -1.09
CA MET A 3 -11.83 -3.27 -0.43
C MET A 3 -11.94 -3.16 1.10
N ARG A 4 -12.63 -2.16 1.62
CA ARG A 4 -12.81 -2.02 3.07
C ARG A 4 -13.64 -3.14 3.69
N HIS A 5 -14.60 -3.68 2.94
CA HIS A 5 -15.37 -4.82 3.41
C HIS A 5 -14.60 -6.12 3.29
N LYS A 6 -13.55 -6.14 2.46
CA LYS A 6 -12.72 -7.32 2.24
C LYS A 6 -11.57 -7.42 3.24
N VAL A 7 -11.18 -6.31 3.83
CA VAL A 7 -10.17 -6.25 4.87
C VAL A 7 -10.88 -5.96 6.18
N ASP A 8 -10.62 -6.73 7.24
CA ASP A 8 -11.23 -6.48 8.56
C ASP A 8 -10.74 -5.12 9.06
N ALA A 9 -11.55 -4.08 8.82
CA ALA A 9 -11.13 -2.70 8.94
C ALA A 9 -11.46 -2.15 10.32
N ARG A 10 -10.65 -2.49 11.31
CA ARG A 10 -10.69 -1.82 12.61
C ARG A 10 -9.80 -0.60 12.54
N MET A 11 -10.33 0.54 12.95
CA MET A 11 -9.51 1.75 12.99
C MET A 11 -8.43 1.62 14.06
N ILE A 12 -7.18 1.64 13.63
CA ILE A 12 -6.03 1.61 14.53
C ILE A 12 -5.69 3.03 14.98
N GLY A 13 -5.91 4.01 14.13
CA GLY A 13 -5.61 5.40 14.41
C GLY A 13 -5.68 6.25 13.16
N LYS A 14 -5.39 7.52 13.33
CA LYS A 14 -5.29 8.47 12.22
C LYS A 14 -3.85 8.87 12.03
N ILE A 15 -3.40 8.88 10.79
CA ILE A 15 -2.07 9.39 10.45
C ILE A 15 -2.19 10.91 10.34
N PRO A 16 -1.42 11.69 11.12
CA PRO A 16 -1.50 13.13 11.04
C PRO A 16 -1.03 13.62 9.67
N PHE A 17 -1.69 14.67 9.17
CA PHE A 17 -1.30 15.29 7.91
C PHE A 17 0.01 16.04 8.12
N LEU A 18 1.05 15.63 7.41
CA LEU A 18 2.34 16.32 7.46
C LEU A 18 2.33 17.43 6.40
N LYS A 19 2.37 18.67 6.86
CA LYS A 19 2.47 19.81 5.98
C LYS A 19 3.84 19.82 5.30
N GLY A 20 3.85 19.89 4.00
CA GLY A 20 5.10 19.95 3.25
C GLY A 20 4.83 20.06 1.76
N ASN A 21 5.88 20.14 0.98
CA ASN A 21 5.76 20.15 -0.47
C ASN A 21 5.30 18.77 -0.94
N ARG A 22 4.05 18.71 -1.37
CA ARG A 22 3.38 17.46 -1.76
C ARG A 22 4.11 16.68 -2.83
N LYS A 23 4.79 17.38 -3.73
CA LYS A 23 5.50 16.73 -4.83
C LYS A 23 6.79 16.05 -4.39
N GLN A 24 7.28 16.39 -3.22
CA GLN A 24 8.59 15.94 -2.75
C GLN A 24 8.53 15.03 -1.52
N SER A 25 7.37 14.86 -0.89
CA SER A 25 7.28 14.11 0.37
C SER A 25 7.81 12.68 0.23
N TRP A 26 7.46 11.98 -0.85
CA TRP A 26 7.97 10.64 -1.11
C TRP A 26 9.48 10.62 -1.34
N VAL A 27 9.93 11.50 -2.23
CA VAL A 27 11.35 11.61 -2.57
C VAL A 27 12.18 11.96 -1.33
N LEU A 28 11.62 12.81 -0.49
CA LEU A 28 12.27 13.26 0.73
C LEU A 28 12.48 12.11 1.71
N ALA A 29 11.47 11.29 1.95
CA ALA A 29 11.62 10.15 2.85
C ALA A 29 12.56 9.10 2.29
N ALA A 30 12.69 9.00 0.98
CA ALA A 30 13.50 7.98 0.34
C ALA A 30 15.00 8.32 0.24
N GLY A 31 15.42 9.57 0.44
CA GLY A 31 16.83 9.84 0.28
C GLY A 31 17.35 11.25 0.41
N GLY A 32 16.57 12.17 0.86
CA GLY A 32 17.04 13.56 0.94
C GLY A 32 17.68 13.89 2.28
N ALA A 33 18.85 14.52 2.24
CA ALA A 33 19.59 14.88 3.44
C ALA A 33 18.86 15.88 4.36
N HIS A 34 17.94 16.68 3.80
CA HIS A 34 17.19 17.67 4.58
C HIS A 34 15.82 17.15 5.05
N ASN A 35 15.67 15.82 5.10
CA ASN A 35 14.40 15.20 5.45
C ASN A 35 14.42 14.40 6.72
N PHE A 36 15.37 14.64 7.53
CA PHE A 36 15.54 13.96 8.80
C PHE A 36 14.26 13.99 9.65
N LEU A 37 13.60 15.18 9.72
CA LEU A 37 12.37 15.31 10.49
C LEU A 37 11.22 14.49 9.90
N TYR A 38 11.13 14.42 8.57
CA TYR A 38 10.12 13.57 7.92
C TYR A 38 10.38 12.11 8.19
N GLU A 39 11.62 11.68 8.04
CA GLU A 39 11.97 10.28 8.29
C GLU A 39 11.69 9.89 9.74
N GLU A 40 12.06 10.73 10.70
CA GLU A 40 11.79 10.46 12.11
C GLU A 40 10.29 10.41 12.41
N THR A 41 9.52 11.34 11.84
CA THR A 41 8.08 11.37 12.04
C THR A 41 7.41 10.11 11.50
N TYR A 42 7.78 9.72 10.29
CA TYR A 42 7.23 8.48 9.72
C TYR A 42 7.70 7.25 10.49
N GLN A 43 8.92 7.26 11.00
CA GLN A 43 9.40 6.15 11.81
C GLN A 43 8.60 6.01 13.11
N LEU A 44 8.26 7.12 13.76
CA LEU A 44 7.41 7.10 14.95
C LEU A 44 6.01 6.59 14.62
N ILE A 45 5.43 7.07 13.53
CA ILE A 45 4.11 6.61 13.07
C ILE A 45 4.16 5.11 12.75
N ALA A 46 5.17 4.68 12.01
CA ALA A 46 5.34 3.28 11.64
C ALA A 46 5.47 2.39 12.88
N ASN A 47 6.28 2.80 13.84
CA ASN A 47 6.47 2.02 15.07
C ASN A 47 5.16 1.91 15.87
N GLY A 48 4.40 2.99 15.95
CA GLY A 48 3.10 2.97 16.61
C GLY A 48 2.10 2.04 15.93
N ILE A 49 2.07 2.07 14.61
CA ILE A 49 1.16 1.24 13.83
C ILE A 49 1.56 -0.24 13.92
N THR A 50 2.82 -0.56 13.70
CA THR A 50 3.28 -1.96 13.74
C THR A 50 3.12 -2.57 15.13
N THR A 51 3.37 -1.79 16.18
CA THR A 51 3.14 -2.24 17.56
C THR A 51 1.67 -2.63 17.77
N ARG A 52 0.75 -1.78 17.32
CA ARG A 52 -0.69 -2.08 17.44
C ARG A 52 -1.10 -3.28 16.62
N MET A 53 -0.54 -3.41 15.42
CA MET A 53 -0.81 -4.56 14.56
C MET A 53 -0.34 -5.85 15.23
N GLU A 54 0.86 -5.85 15.79
CA GLU A 54 1.42 -7.01 16.49
C GLU A 54 0.57 -7.39 17.70
N GLN A 55 0.13 -6.41 18.48
CA GLN A 55 -0.74 -6.65 19.63
C GLN A 55 -2.06 -7.31 19.23
N ARG A 56 -2.54 -7.04 18.02
CA ARG A 56 -3.78 -7.61 17.51
C ARG A 56 -3.58 -8.87 16.65
N GLY A 57 -2.33 -9.28 16.46
CA GLY A 57 -2.01 -10.40 15.59
C GLY A 57 -2.32 -10.11 14.11
N ALA A 58 -2.31 -8.83 13.71
CA ALA A 58 -2.66 -8.42 12.36
C ALA A 58 -1.41 -8.19 11.52
N LYS A 59 -1.47 -8.59 10.26
CA LYS A 59 -0.42 -8.32 9.26
C LYS A 59 -0.89 -7.37 8.17
N THR A 60 -2.18 -7.14 8.05
CA THR A 60 -2.78 -6.31 7.00
C THR A 60 -3.29 -5.01 7.58
N LEU A 61 -2.93 -3.90 6.94
CA LEU A 61 -3.38 -2.56 7.29
C LEU A 61 -4.05 -1.93 6.07
N ALA A 62 -5.32 -1.59 6.21
CA ALA A 62 -6.04 -0.84 5.19
C ALA A 62 -5.92 0.65 5.46
N ILE A 63 -5.54 1.41 4.45
CA ILE A 63 -5.40 2.85 4.52
C ILE A 63 -6.45 3.50 3.64
N THR A 64 -7.21 4.40 4.21
CA THR A 64 -8.24 5.13 3.49
C THR A 64 -8.16 6.61 3.83
N SER A 65 -8.82 7.46 3.04
CA SER A 65 -8.92 8.87 3.33
C SER A 65 -10.36 9.33 3.22
N VAL A 66 -10.70 10.35 3.99
CA VAL A 66 -12.03 10.97 3.96
C VAL A 66 -12.13 12.00 2.84
N LEU A 67 -10.98 12.55 2.44
CA LEU A 67 -10.90 13.57 1.40
C LEU A 67 -10.20 12.99 0.17
N THR A 68 -10.44 13.60 -0.99
CA THR A 68 -9.79 13.17 -2.21
C THR A 68 -8.28 13.29 -2.08
N ASN A 69 -7.63 12.18 -2.04
CA ASN A 69 -6.41 11.79 -2.54
C ASN A 69 -5.13 12.52 -2.39
N GLU A 70 -5.07 13.75 -2.03
CA GLU A 70 -3.80 14.45 -2.01
C GLU A 70 -2.99 14.09 -0.78
N GLY A 71 -1.86 13.46 -1.02
CA GLY A 71 -0.93 13.08 0.02
C GLY A 71 -1.13 11.67 0.59
N LYS A 72 -2.25 11.01 0.33
CA LYS A 72 -2.46 9.65 0.84
C LYS A 72 -1.46 8.67 0.24
N SER A 73 -1.25 8.71 -1.06
CA SER A 73 -0.31 7.81 -1.73
C SER A 73 1.12 8.04 -1.27
N ASN A 74 1.51 9.31 -1.15
CA ASN A 74 2.84 9.65 -0.62
C ASN A 74 3.00 9.19 0.83
N CYS A 75 1.97 9.37 1.64
CA CYS A 75 1.97 8.91 3.02
C CYS A 75 2.15 7.40 3.09
N LEU A 76 1.42 6.66 2.26
CA LEU A 76 1.51 5.21 2.20
C LEU A 76 2.90 4.75 1.80
N LEU A 77 3.49 5.36 0.79
CA LEU A 77 4.85 5.00 0.35
C LEU A 77 5.89 5.30 1.43
N ASN A 78 5.77 6.43 2.10
CA ASN A 78 6.68 6.78 3.18
C ASN A 78 6.53 5.85 4.38
N LEU A 79 5.30 5.48 4.70
CA LEU A 79 5.02 4.54 5.79
C LEU A 79 5.62 3.17 5.48
N ALA A 80 5.43 2.68 4.26
CA ALA A 80 5.99 1.40 3.83
C ALA A 80 7.51 1.42 3.91
N TYR A 81 8.13 2.50 3.46
CA TYR A 81 9.57 2.68 3.54
C TYR A 81 10.08 2.63 4.99
N SER A 82 9.37 3.30 5.91
CA SER A 82 9.76 3.31 7.32
C SER A 82 9.62 1.94 7.96
N ILE A 83 8.56 1.20 7.64
CA ILE A 83 8.37 -0.16 8.14
C ILE A 83 9.48 -1.07 7.61
N ALA A 84 9.82 -0.94 6.34
CA ALA A 84 10.84 -1.78 5.71
C ALA A 84 12.23 -1.55 6.28
N LYS A 85 12.51 -0.36 6.84
CA LYS A 85 13.80 -0.09 7.48
C LYS A 85 14.13 -1.03 8.62
N SER A 86 13.13 -1.62 9.26
CA SER A 86 13.32 -2.59 10.34
C SER A 86 13.54 -4.01 9.80
N GLN A 87 14.01 -4.12 8.56
CA GLN A 87 14.29 -5.40 7.88
C GLN A 87 13.04 -6.27 7.76
N LYS A 88 11.88 -5.65 7.64
CA LYS A 88 10.61 -6.34 7.41
C LYS A 88 10.30 -6.41 5.93
N LYS A 89 9.67 -7.49 5.52
CA LYS A 89 9.16 -7.64 4.15
C LYS A 89 7.79 -7.02 4.07
N VAL A 90 7.65 -6.03 3.20
CA VAL A 90 6.42 -5.24 3.07
C VAL A 90 5.85 -5.41 1.68
N LEU A 91 4.56 -5.68 1.60
CA LEU A 91 3.80 -5.65 0.36
C LEU A 91 2.83 -4.47 0.41
N VAL A 92 2.84 -3.65 -0.63
CA VAL A 92 1.91 -2.54 -0.80
C VAL A 92 0.97 -2.87 -1.95
N ILE A 93 -0.33 -2.80 -1.70
CA ILE A 93 -1.36 -3.08 -2.70
C ILE A 93 -2.14 -1.81 -2.99
N ASP A 94 -2.19 -1.39 -4.25
CA ASP A 94 -3.03 -0.27 -4.67
C ASP A 94 -4.43 -0.77 -4.98
N GLY A 95 -5.29 -0.74 -3.97
CA GLY A 95 -6.67 -1.21 -4.09
C GLY A 95 -7.65 -0.16 -4.61
N ASP A 96 -7.18 1.00 -5.01
CA ASP A 96 -8.03 2.01 -5.63
C ASP A 96 -8.16 1.75 -7.14
N PHE A 97 -9.10 0.89 -7.51
CA PHE A 97 -9.28 0.46 -8.90
C PHE A 97 -9.78 1.57 -9.81
N ARG A 98 -10.51 2.54 -9.24
CA ARG A 98 -11.09 3.63 -10.01
C ARG A 98 -10.07 4.70 -10.36
N ASN A 99 -9.12 4.91 -9.46
CA ASN A 99 -8.13 5.96 -9.64
C ASN A 99 -6.78 5.51 -9.09
N PRO A 100 -6.19 4.47 -9.71
CA PRO A 100 -4.90 3.96 -9.23
C PRO A 100 -3.81 5.00 -9.41
N SER A 101 -3.00 5.20 -8.39
CA SER A 101 -1.99 6.25 -8.38
C SER A 101 -0.57 5.75 -8.11
N LEU A 102 -0.43 4.61 -7.42
CA LEU A 102 0.89 4.14 -7.02
C LEU A 102 1.77 3.76 -8.19
N GLY A 103 1.20 3.13 -9.20
CA GLY A 103 1.97 2.75 -10.38
C GLY A 103 2.61 3.94 -11.08
N LYS A 104 1.91 5.06 -11.14
CA LYS A 104 2.43 6.29 -11.74
C LYS A 104 3.48 6.94 -10.87
N LEU A 105 3.25 6.98 -9.55
CA LEU A 105 4.22 7.52 -8.61
C LEU A 105 5.53 6.73 -8.63
N LEU A 106 5.45 5.43 -8.76
CA LEU A 106 6.60 4.54 -8.80
C LEU A 106 7.22 4.44 -10.18
N ASN A 107 6.55 5.00 -11.18
CA ASN A 107 6.98 4.96 -12.59
C ASN A 107 7.20 3.54 -13.09
N VAL A 108 6.24 2.65 -12.80
CA VAL A 108 6.31 1.27 -13.26
C VAL A 108 6.00 1.17 -14.75
N GLY A 109 6.48 0.11 -15.39
CA GLY A 109 6.28 -0.10 -16.82
C GLY A 109 4.91 -0.66 -17.18
N GLU A 110 4.67 -0.81 -18.49
CA GLU A 110 3.39 -1.27 -19.03
C GLU A 110 3.05 -2.70 -18.63
N GLN A 111 4.05 -3.51 -18.31
CA GLN A 111 3.82 -4.88 -17.82
C GLN A 111 2.99 -4.92 -16.55
N TYR A 112 2.88 -3.82 -15.83
CA TYR A 112 2.10 -3.71 -14.61
C TYR A 112 0.76 -3.01 -14.82
N ASP A 113 0.29 -2.86 -16.07
CA ASP A 113 -0.97 -2.16 -16.35
C ASP A 113 -2.14 -2.75 -15.57
N GLN A 114 -2.21 -4.07 -15.48
CA GLN A 114 -3.29 -4.78 -14.79
C GLN A 114 -2.74 -5.86 -13.85
N ALA A 115 -1.58 -5.65 -13.28
CA ALA A 115 -0.91 -6.66 -12.47
C ALA A 115 -1.74 -7.08 -11.24
N LEU A 116 -2.33 -6.12 -10.54
CA LEU A 116 -3.19 -6.43 -9.40
C LEU A 116 -4.43 -7.22 -9.84
N SER A 117 -5.11 -6.76 -10.89
CA SER A 117 -6.31 -7.43 -11.39
C SER A 117 -6.02 -8.86 -11.83
N GLN A 118 -4.90 -9.07 -12.51
CA GLN A 118 -4.48 -10.41 -12.92
C GLN A 118 -4.19 -11.30 -11.72
N THR A 119 -3.53 -10.75 -10.71
CA THR A 119 -3.19 -11.48 -9.49
C THR A 119 -4.45 -11.89 -8.72
N ILE A 120 -5.43 -10.98 -8.61
CA ILE A 120 -6.70 -11.29 -7.94
C ILE A 120 -7.43 -12.40 -8.67
N ARG A 121 -7.47 -12.35 -10.00
CA ARG A 121 -8.13 -13.40 -10.78
C ARG A 121 -7.52 -14.78 -10.54
N ARG A 122 -6.21 -14.84 -10.36
CA ARG A 122 -5.52 -16.10 -10.06
C ARG A 122 -5.68 -16.53 -8.60
N GLY A 123 -5.89 -15.58 -7.69
CA GLY A 123 -5.98 -15.85 -6.25
C GLY A 123 -4.67 -16.26 -5.62
N GLU A 124 -3.54 -15.98 -6.28
CA GLU A 124 -2.21 -16.35 -5.79
C GLU A 124 -1.20 -15.28 -6.19
N LEU A 125 -0.12 -15.18 -5.43
CA LEU A 125 0.96 -14.25 -5.75
C LEU A 125 1.79 -14.80 -6.91
N VAL A 126 1.98 -13.96 -7.92
CA VAL A 126 2.81 -14.25 -9.08
C VAL A 126 4.01 -13.31 -9.03
N PRO A 127 5.24 -13.82 -8.81
CA PRO A 127 6.40 -12.93 -8.64
C PRO A 127 6.61 -11.95 -9.79
N GLU A 128 6.31 -12.36 -11.01
CA GLU A 128 6.49 -11.51 -12.20
C GLU A 128 5.53 -10.31 -12.21
N LEU A 129 4.45 -10.38 -11.44
CA LEU A 129 3.46 -9.29 -11.34
C LEU A 129 3.73 -8.36 -10.17
N LEU A 130 4.70 -8.69 -9.32
CA LEU A 130 5.13 -7.82 -8.23
C LEU A 130 6.22 -6.87 -8.71
N TYR A 131 6.03 -5.58 -8.49
CA TYR A 131 7.08 -4.60 -8.76
C TYR A 131 7.92 -4.43 -7.50
N THR A 132 9.23 -4.57 -7.63
CA THR A 132 10.16 -4.30 -6.54
C THR A 132 11.16 -3.26 -7.02
N ALA A 133 11.23 -2.13 -6.29
CA ALA A 133 12.18 -1.10 -6.62
C ALA A 133 13.60 -1.58 -6.36
N PRO A 134 14.57 -1.18 -7.20
CA PRO A 134 15.97 -1.59 -7.01
C PRO A 134 16.48 -1.24 -5.62
N GLY A 135 17.10 -2.21 -4.95
CA GLY A 135 17.67 -2.01 -3.63
C GLY A 135 16.66 -1.94 -2.48
N SER A 136 15.41 -2.26 -2.74
CA SER A 136 14.33 -2.19 -1.74
C SER A 136 13.82 -3.57 -1.36
N SER A 137 13.34 -3.71 -0.13
CA SER A 137 12.64 -4.92 0.33
C SER A 137 11.12 -4.78 0.21
N ILE A 138 10.64 -3.69 -0.41
CA ILE A 138 9.22 -3.44 -0.58
C ILE A 138 8.79 -3.96 -1.94
N SER A 139 7.73 -4.76 -1.95
CA SER A 139 7.07 -5.20 -3.18
C SER A 139 5.75 -4.46 -3.35
N TYR A 140 5.41 -4.15 -4.57
CA TYR A 140 4.19 -3.41 -4.90
C TYR A 140 3.34 -4.22 -5.85
N LEU A 141 2.05 -4.28 -5.55
CA LEU A 141 1.07 -4.93 -6.41
C LEU A 141 0.07 -3.87 -6.82
N VAL A 142 0.13 -3.47 -8.09
CA VAL A 142 -0.59 -2.29 -8.57
C VAL A 142 -1.27 -2.58 -9.89
N ASN A 143 -2.25 -1.74 -10.23
CA ASN A 143 -2.69 -1.54 -11.60
C ASN A 143 -2.17 -0.19 -12.05
N ARG A 144 -1.34 -0.16 -13.08
CA ARG A 144 -0.88 1.12 -13.65
C ARG A 144 -2.02 1.86 -14.35
N GLN A 145 -2.96 1.11 -14.91
CA GLN A 145 -4.14 1.64 -15.58
C GLN A 145 -5.41 1.28 -14.82
N LYS A 146 -6.49 2.02 -15.07
CA LYS A 146 -7.78 1.70 -14.48
C LYS A 146 -8.19 0.27 -14.82
N HIS A 147 -8.83 -0.38 -13.86
CA HIS A 147 -9.39 -1.71 -14.08
C HIS A 147 -10.54 -1.60 -15.08
N GLY A 148 -10.45 -2.31 -16.18
CA GLY A 148 -11.45 -2.27 -17.26
C GLY A 148 -12.59 -3.28 -17.15
N GLY A 149 -12.62 -4.05 -16.06
CA GLY A 149 -13.62 -5.09 -15.87
C GLY A 149 -14.68 -4.76 -14.82
N SER A 150 -15.62 -5.68 -14.62
CA SER A 150 -16.63 -5.53 -13.59
C SER A 150 -16.04 -5.81 -12.21
N SER A 151 -16.67 -5.24 -11.18
CA SER A 151 -16.26 -5.46 -9.80
C SER A 151 -16.60 -6.86 -9.29
N LYS A 152 -17.24 -7.70 -10.09
CA LYS A 152 -17.61 -9.06 -9.68
C LYS A 152 -16.42 -9.91 -9.30
N SER A 153 -15.29 -9.76 -9.98
CA SER A 153 -14.08 -10.50 -9.68
C SER A 153 -13.51 -10.17 -8.30
N LEU A 154 -13.90 -9.03 -7.72
CA LEU A 154 -13.46 -8.61 -6.40
C LEU A 154 -14.36 -9.14 -5.28
N SER A 155 -15.58 -9.57 -5.61
CA SER A 155 -16.57 -9.98 -4.61
C SER A 155 -16.66 -11.48 -4.42
N ASP A 156 -15.84 -12.29 -5.12
CA ASP A 156 -15.90 -13.74 -5.10
C ASP A 156 -14.92 -14.41 -4.14
N GLY A 157 -14.30 -13.65 -3.26
CA GLY A 157 -13.36 -14.18 -2.27
C GLY A 157 -11.92 -14.29 -2.74
N ARG A 158 -11.62 -13.99 -3.98
CA ARG A 158 -10.25 -14.12 -4.51
C ARG A 158 -9.29 -13.12 -3.92
N PHE A 159 -9.79 -11.92 -3.58
CA PHE A 159 -8.94 -10.93 -2.92
C PHE A 159 -8.52 -11.41 -1.53
N GLU A 160 -9.44 -12.02 -0.78
CA GLU A 160 -9.12 -12.60 0.52
C GLU A 160 -8.12 -13.74 0.39
N MET A 161 -8.24 -14.56 -0.64
CA MET A 161 -7.26 -15.61 -0.93
C MET A 161 -5.88 -15.03 -1.18
N LEU A 162 -5.83 -13.93 -1.93
CA LEU A 162 -4.59 -13.22 -2.20
C LEU A 162 -3.97 -12.70 -0.91
N LEU A 163 -4.75 -12.09 -0.04
CA LEU A 163 -4.26 -11.60 1.25
C LEU A 163 -3.71 -12.72 2.13
N GLU A 164 -4.38 -13.86 2.16
CA GLU A 164 -3.89 -15.00 2.92
C GLU A 164 -2.57 -15.54 2.35
N ALA A 165 -2.45 -15.60 1.03
CA ALA A 165 -1.20 -15.99 0.39
C ALA A 165 -0.09 -14.98 0.70
N ALA A 166 -0.40 -13.70 0.69
CA ALA A 166 0.57 -12.65 0.99
C ALA A 166 1.08 -12.72 2.43
N LYS A 167 0.23 -13.08 3.38
CA LYS A 167 0.62 -13.21 4.79
C LYS A 167 1.69 -14.27 5.02
N GLN A 168 1.80 -15.24 4.11
CA GLN A 168 2.82 -16.29 4.20
C GLN A 168 4.20 -15.82 3.74
N ARG A 169 4.25 -14.72 2.98
CA ARG A 169 5.49 -14.26 2.35
C ARG A 169 5.95 -12.89 2.84
N PHE A 170 5.05 -12.10 3.42
CA PHE A 170 5.35 -10.74 3.87
C PHE A 170 5.03 -10.58 5.34
N ASP A 171 5.80 -9.72 5.99
CA ASP A 171 5.57 -9.39 7.40
C ASP A 171 4.41 -8.41 7.55
N TYR A 172 4.29 -7.46 6.62
CA TYR A 172 3.22 -6.45 6.63
C TYR A 172 2.67 -6.25 5.22
N ILE A 173 1.36 -6.07 5.15
CA ILE A 173 0.63 -5.82 3.91
C ILE A 173 -0.14 -4.52 4.10
N LEU A 174 0.16 -3.52 3.28
CA LEU A 174 -0.50 -2.22 3.32
C LEU A 174 -1.40 -2.11 2.09
N VAL A 175 -2.68 -1.85 2.31
CA VAL A 175 -3.66 -1.79 1.23
C VAL A 175 -4.25 -0.39 1.15
N ASP A 176 -4.09 0.27 0.00
CA ASP A 176 -4.79 1.50 -0.31
C ASP A 176 -6.21 1.15 -0.77
N THR A 177 -7.20 1.51 0.01
CA THR A 177 -8.59 1.16 -0.30
C THR A 177 -9.34 2.24 -1.08
N GLY A 178 -8.66 3.34 -1.40
CA GLY A 178 -9.31 4.47 -2.03
C GLY A 178 -10.11 5.33 -1.05
N PRO A 179 -10.73 6.41 -1.53
CA PRO A 179 -11.50 7.30 -0.66
C PRO A 179 -12.79 6.66 -0.16
N THR A 180 -13.25 7.14 0.99
CA THR A 180 -14.44 6.61 1.68
C THR A 180 -15.74 7.28 1.26
N SER A 181 -15.76 8.07 0.26
CA SER A 181 -16.97 8.78 -0.14
C SER A 181 -18.10 7.86 -0.58
#